data_3d92b7f039ed2cd05aa9e92a724d6db9
#
_entry.id   3d92b7f039ed2cd05aa9e92a724d6db9
#
_cell.length_a   1.000
_cell.length_b   1.000
_cell.length_c   1.000
_cell.angle_alpha   90.00
_cell.angle_beta   90.00
_cell.angle_gamma   90.00
#
_symmetry.space_group_name_H-M   'P 1'
#
loop_
_entity.id
_entity.type
_entity.pdbx_description
1 polymer ?
#
loop_
_entity_poly.entity_id
_entity_poly.type
_entity_poly.pdbx_seq_one_letter_code
_entity_poly.pdbx_strand_id
1 'polypeptide(L)'
;ADKPDSQDICFVPNGNYASVIKKYRPESFKKGDILDIEGKVVGRHDGIINFTIGQRKGIGIAYKEPLYVVNINAKRNEVIVGNREALAIKKIYLKNLNLLSDVEEHNDDLFIKVRSTGRLVKAKANLNNTCAEVRLDELETGISPGQACVFYTKNQLGDKVLGGGWIVKTDNNYFST
;
A
#
# COMPACT_ATOMS: atom_id res chain seq x y z
N ALA A 1 22.58 -7.63 18.48
CA ALA A 1 22.01 -6.32 18.84
C ALA A 1 20.53 -6.30 18.51
N ASP A 2 19.74 -7.02 19.33
CA ASP A 2 18.28 -7.07 19.21
C ASP A 2 17.68 -5.86 19.93
N LYS A 3 17.76 -4.69 19.32
CA LYS A 3 17.00 -3.55 19.77
C LYS A 3 15.64 -3.67 19.06
N PRO A 4 14.50 -3.86 19.78
CA PRO A 4 13.20 -3.84 19.15
C PRO A 4 13.01 -2.47 18.51
N ASP A 5 12.54 -2.47 17.25
CA ASP A 5 12.17 -1.24 16.56
C ASP A 5 11.15 -0.48 17.42
N SER A 6 11.42 0.78 17.67
CA SER A 6 10.51 1.68 18.37
C SER A 6 9.23 1.81 17.54
N GLN A 7 8.17 1.12 17.95
CA GLN A 7 6.90 1.11 17.22
C GLN A 7 5.95 2.24 17.64
N ASP A 8 6.33 3.01 18.64
CA ASP A 8 5.50 4.08 19.16
C ASP A 8 5.88 5.44 18.54
N ILE A 9 4.89 6.11 17.99
CA ILE A 9 5.04 7.47 17.51
C ILE A 9 5.09 8.40 18.73
N CYS A 10 6.23 9.07 18.94
CA CYS A 10 6.58 9.83 20.15
C CYS A 10 5.61 10.96 20.54
N PHE A 11 4.70 11.38 19.63
CA PHE A 11 3.74 12.46 19.88
C PHE A 11 2.30 11.98 20.13
N VAL A 12 2.10 10.66 20.33
CA VAL A 12 0.81 10.12 20.73
C VAL A 12 0.88 9.69 22.20
N PRO A 13 0.49 10.57 23.14
CA PRO A 13 0.46 10.21 24.55
C PRO A 13 -0.50 9.03 24.75
N ASN A 14 -0.07 8.02 25.51
CA ASN A 14 -0.87 6.85 25.87
C ASN A 14 -1.25 5.89 24.73
N GLY A 15 -0.57 5.90 23.59
CA GLY A 15 -0.79 4.94 22.50
C GLY A 15 -2.18 5.00 21.82
N ASN A 16 -3.01 5.98 22.13
CA ASN A 16 -4.37 6.09 21.62
C ASN A 16 -4.43 7.03 20.39
N TYR A 17 -4.06 6.51 19.23
CA TYR A 17 -4.16 7.22 17.94
C TYR A 17 -5.57 7.73 17.65
N ALA A 18 -6.59 6.95 18.00
CA ALA A 18 -7.99 7.30 17.73
C ALA A 18 -8.38 8.62 18.37
N SER A 19 -7.90 8.91 19.60
CA SER A 19 -8.20 10.17 20.28
C SER A 19 -7.60 11.41 19.59
N VAL A 20 -6.37 11.26 19.05
CA VAL A 20 -5.70 12.34 18.32
C VAL A 20 -6.41 12.61 16.99
N ILE A 21 -6.73 11.55 16.24
CA ILE A 21 -7.39 11.72 14.94
C ILE A 21 -8.82 12.22 15.09
N LYS A 22 -9.56 11.79 16.14
CA LYS A 22 -10.90 12.31 16.42
C LYS A 22 -10.94 13.84 16.53
N LYS A 23 -9.86 14.44 17.04
CA LYS A 23 -9.72 15.90 17.15
C LYS A 23 -9.56 16.59 15.80
N TYR A 24 -8.84 15.95 14.84
CA TYR A 24 -8.48 16.55 13.56
C TYR A 24 -9.34 16.08 12.39
N ARG A 25 -9.94 14.90 12.48
CA ARG A 25 -10.75 14.26 11.43
C ARG A 25 -11.95 13.51 12.02
N PRO A 26 -12.92 14.23 12.64
CA PRO A 26 -14.08 13.59 13.27
C PRO A 26 -14.94 12.78 12.28
N GLU A 27 -14.92 13.14 11.00
CA GLU A 27 -15.61 12.42 9.93
C GLU A 27 -15.11 10.98 9.74
N SER A 28 -13.88 10.67 10.13
CA SER A 28 -13.28 9.32 10.02
C SER A 28 -13.88 8.30 11.00
N PHE A 29 -14.71 8.77 11.95
CA PHE A 29 -15.43 7.94 12.94
C PHE A 29 -16.90 7.71 12.56
N LYS A 30 -17.29 8.08 11.35
CA LYS A 30 -18.65 7.78 10.86
C LYS A 30 -18.79 6.27 10.61
N LYS A 31 -19.94 5.74 11.03
CA LYS A 31 -20.30 4.36 10.69
C LYS A 31 -20.45 4.21 9.18
N GLY A 32 -20.02 3.08 8.67
CA GLY A 32 -20.08 2.76 7.25
C GLY A 32 -20.18 1.26 7.02
N ASP A 33 -20.24 0.89 5.75
CA ASP A 33 -20.39 -0.49 5.36
C ASP A 33 -19.04 -1.15 5.07
N ILE A 34 -18.97 -2.44 5.39
CA ILE A 34 -17.88 -3.31 4.96
C ILE A 34 -18.43 -4.15 3.80
N LEU A 35 -17.78 -4.02 2.65
CA LEU A 35 -18.15 -4.70 1.40
C LEU A 35 -17.15 -5.81 1.09
N ASP A 36 -17.60 -6.87 0.43
CA ASP A 36 -16.69 -7.80 -0.22
C ASP A 36 -16.21 -7.25 -1.59
N ILE A 37 -15.35 -8.01 -2.27
CA ILE A 37 -14.80 -7.64 -3.58
C ILE A 37 -15.85 -7.59 -4.69
N GLU A 38 -17.05 -8.17 -4.47
CA GLU A 38 -18.19 -8.15 -5.38
C GLU A 38 -19.13 -6.97 -5.11
N GLY A 39 -18.85 -6.19 -4.06
CA GLY A 39 -19.64 -5.03 -3.65
C GLY A 39 -20.84 -5.37 -2.75
N LYS A 40 -20.92 -6.60 -2.24
CA LYS A 40 -21.95 -7.01 -1.31
C LYS A 40 -21.61 -6.57 0.10
N VAL A 41 -22.58 -6.01 0.83
CA VAL A 41 -22.40 -5.65 2.25
C VAL A 41 -22.28 -6.93 3.09
N VAL A 42 -21.14 -7.08 3.75
CA VAL A 42 -20.83 -8.23 4.63
C VAL A 42 -20.72 -7.83 6.11
N GLY A 43 -20.74 -6.52 6.40
CA GLY A 43 -20.73 -6.02 7.76
C GLY A 43 -20.78 -4.50 7.83
N ARG A 44 -20.60 -3.96 9.04
CA ARG A 44 -20.51 -2.52 9.30
C ARG A 44 -19.34 -2.19 10.20
N HIS A 45 -18.83 -0.97 10.07
CA HIS A 45 -17.75 -0.46 10.90
C HIS A 45 -18.11 0.86 11.59
N ASP A 46 -17.41 1.17 12.67
CA ASP A 46 -17.58 2.42 13.45
C ASP A 46 -16.62 3.53 13.04
N GLY A 47 -15.97 3.40 11.89
CA GLY A 47 -15.05 4.38 11.31
C GLY A 47 -13.93 3.72 10.53
N ILE A 48 -13.65 4.24 9.33
CA ILE A 48 -12.60 3.74 8.43
C ILE A 48 -11.19 3.84 9.02
N ILE A 49 -11.01 4.72 10.00
CA ILE A 49 -9.73 4.91 10.69
C ILE A 49 -9.23 3.67 11.44
N ASN A 50 -10.14 2.77 11.80
CA ASN A 50 -9.80 1.53 12.50
C ASN A 50 -9.24 0.44 11.56
N PHE A 51 -9.12 0.76 10.27
CA PHE A 51 -8.72 -0.20 9.24
C PHE A 51 -7.45 0.24 8.53
N THR A 52 -6.65 -0.76 8.17
CA THR A 52 -5.43 -0.58 7.37
C THR A 52 -5.42 -1.62 6.27
N ILE A 53 -5.03 -1.25 5.05
CA ILE A 53 -4.90 -2.20 3.94
C ILE A 53 -3.95 -3.33 4.34
N GLY A 54 -4.37 -4.58 4.12
CA GLY A 54 -3.66 -5.79 4.55
C GLY A 54 -4.03 -6.27 5.96
N GLN A 55 -4.83 -5.53 6.72
CA GLN A 55 -5.29 -5.95 8.05
C GLN A 55 -6.13 -7.22 7.96
N ARG A 56 -5.82 -8.21 8.81
CA ARG A 56 -6.56 -9.47 8.93
C ARG A 56 -7.36 -9.55 10.24
N LYS A 57 -6.78 -9.05 11.34
CA LYS A 57 -7.40 -9.14 12.67
C LYS A 57 -8.25 -7.91 12.95
N GLY A 58 -9.32 -8.08 13.74
CA GLY A 58 -10.15 -6.96 14.20
C GLY A 58 -11.12 -6.39 13.13
N ILE A 59 -11.36 -7.10 12.04
CA ILE A 59 -12.35 -6.69 11.03
C ILE A 59 -13.79 -6.84 11.57
N GLY A 60 -14.01 -7.76 12.53
CA GLY A 60 -15.31 -7.93 13.18
C GLY A 60 -16.35 -8.70 12.36
N ILE A 61 -15.93 -9.42 11.30
CA ILE A 61 -16.81 -10.21 10.44
C ILE A 61 -16.49 -11.70 10.62
N ALA A 62 -17.52 -12.51 10.85
CA ALA A 62 -17.43 -13.97 10.78
C ALA A 62 -17.58 -14.40 9.31
N TYR A 63 -16.55 -15.01 8.76
CA TYR A 63 -16.53 -15.50 7.36
C TYR A 63 -15.87 -16.87 7.29
N LYS A 64 -16.18 -17.64 6.22
CA LYS A 64 -15.64 -19.01 6.06
C LYS A 64 -14.13 -19.05 5.91
N GLU A 65 -13.55 -18.02 5.27
CA GLU A 65 -12.12 -17.88 5.01
C GLU A 65 -11.56 -16.60 5.64
N PRO A 66 -10.25 -16.54 5.89
CA PRO A 66 -9.63 -15.32 6.39
C PRO A 66 -9.85 -14.14 5.44
N LEU A 67 -10.47 -13.07 5.94
CA LEU A 67 -10.63 -11.83 5.21
C LEU A 67 -9.49 -10.85 5.53
N TYR A 68 -9.17 -10.05 4.55
CA TYR A 68 -8.19 -8.97 4.61
C TYR A 68 -8.82 -7.67 4.12
N VAL A 69 -8.44 -6.56 4.71
CA VAL A 69 -8.80 -5.24 4.18
C VAL A 69 -8.04 -5.04 2.87
N VAL A 70 -8.76 -4.97 1.77
CA VAL A 70 -8.20 -4.85 0.41
C VAL A 70 -8.15 -3.40 -0.04
N ASN A 71 -9.19 -2.62 0.31
CA ASN A 71 -9.28 -1.20 -0.05
C ASN A 71 -10.08 -0.43 0.99
N ILE A 72 -9.87 0.88 1.06
CA ILE A 72 -10.61 1.82 1.92
C ILE A 72 -11.05 3.00 1.04
N ASN A 73 -12.34 3.14 0.84
CA ASN A 73 -12.93 4.25 0.12
C ASN A 73 -13.37 5.35 1.09
N ALA A 74 -12.50 6.31 1.32
CA ALA A 74 -12.79 7.40 2.24
C ALA A 74 -13.95 8.30 1.80
N LYS A 75 -14.19 8.45 0.47
CA LYS A 75 -15.28 9.29 -0.04
C LYS A 75 -16.65 8.67 0.23
N ARG A 76 -16.77 7.36 0.12
CA ARG A 76 -18.01 6.61 0.38
C ARG A 76 -18.09 6.08 1.81
N ASN A 77 -17.03 6.23 2.58
CA ASN A 77 -16.90 5.69 3.93
C ASN A 77 -17.12 4.17 3.97
N GLU A 78 -16.47 3.46 3.04
CA GLU A 78 -16.57 2.01 2.83
C GLU A 78 -15.22 1.34 3.07
N VAL A 79 -15.24 0.17 3.67
CA VAL A 79 -14.09 -0.73 3.78
C VAL A 79 -14.33 -1.93 2.91
N ILE A 80 -13.41 -2.26 2.00
CA ILE A 80 -13.54 -3.41 1.11
C ILE A 80 -12.65 -4.53 1.63
N VAL A 81 -13.22 -5.72 1.78
CA VAL A 81 -12.53 -6.90 2.26
C VAL A 81 -12.54 -8.02 1.24
N GLY A 82 -11.51 -8.85 1.24
CA GLY A 82 -11.39 -9.99 0.34
C GLY A 82 -10.41 -11.02 0.87
N ASN A 83 -10.20 -12.08 0.08
CA ASN A 83 -9.17 -13.08 0.36
C ASN A 83 -7.75 -12.48 0.20
N ARG A 84 -6.73 -13.27 0.52
CA ARG A 84 -5.33 -12.83 0.43
C ARG A 84 -4.92 -12.47 -1.00
N GLU A 85 -5.48 -13.15 -1.99
CA GLU A 85 -5.17 -12.94 -3.40
C GLU A 85 -5.66 -11.58 -3.90
N ALA A 86 -6.74 -11.07 -3.32
CA ALA A 86 -7.26 -9.73 -3.61
C ALA A 86 -6.33 -8.59 -3.15
N LEU A 87 -5.33 -8.88 -2.32
CA LEU A 87 -4.26 -7.93 -1.96
C LEU A 87 -3.15 -7.83 -3.01
N ALA A 88 -3.16 -8.70 -4.00
CA ALA A 88 -2.09 -8.78 -4.99
C ALA A 88 -2.11 -7.58 -5.94
N ILE A 89 -1.01 -6.85 -5.98
CA ILE A 89 -0.81 -5.64 -6.79
C ILE A 89 -0.01 -6.01 -8.04
N LYS A 90 -0.46 -5.52 -9.19
CA LYS A 90 0.20 -5.68 -10.49
C LYS A 90 0.81 -4.38 -11.00
N LYS A 91 0.19 -3.24 -10.65
CA LYS A 91 0.65 -1.92 -11.06
C LYS A 91 0.68 -0.94 -9.90
N ILE A 92 1.64 -0.05 -9.95
CA ILE A 92 1.74 1.08 -9.02
C ILE A 92 1.98 2.36 -9.80
N TYR A 93 1.49 3.47 -9.26
CA TYR A 93 1.63 4.81 -9.85
C TYR A 93 2.42 5.68 -8.87
N LEU A 94 3.45 6.30 -9.39
CA LEU A 94 4.38 7.13 -8.62
C LEU A 94 4.23 8.60 -9.00
N LYS A 95 4.50 9.47 -8.03
CA LYS A 95 4.69 10.92 -8.20
C LYS A 95 5.98 11.37 -7.52
N ASN A 96 6.37 12.61 -7.83
CA ASN A 96 7.55 13.25 -7.27
C ASN A 96 8.79 12.38 -7.45
N LEU A 97 9.03 12.00 -8.70
CA LEU A 97 10.21 11.20 -9.06
C LEU A 97 11.49 11.99 -8.79
N ASN A 98 12.46 11.31 -8.18
CA ASN A 98 13.85 11.75 -8.07
C ASN A 98 14.72 10.69 -8.74
N LEU A 99 15.20 10.96 -9.94
CA LEU A 99 15.97 10.03 -10.75
C LEU A 99 17.45 10.39 -10.69
N LEU A 100 18.28 9.37 -10.50
CA LEU A 100 19.74 9.45 -10.48
C LEU A 100 20.35 8.95 -11.78
N SER A 101 19.59 8.22 -12.59
CA SER A 101 19.97 7.67 -13.89
C SER A 101 18.71 7.50 -14.74
N ASP A 102 18.88 7.27 -16.03
CA ASP A 102 17.77 6.91 -16.92
C ASP A 102 17.25 5.52 -16.53
N VAL A 103 16.00 5.49 -16.07
CA VAL A 103 15.35 4.25 -15.60
C VAL A 103 14.84 3.43 -16.78
N GLU A 104 14.43 4.08 -17.88
CA GLU A 104 13.84 3.39 -19.04
C GLU A 104 14.89 2.58 -19.81
N GLU A 105 16.14 3.04 -19.84
CA GLU A 105 17.27 2.29 -20.42
C GLU A 105 17.53 0.96 -19.68
N HIS A 106 17.05 0.83 -18.44
CA HIS A 106 17.22 -0.36 -17.61
C HIS A 106 15.98 -1.25 -17.50
N ASN A 107 14.93 -1.01 -18.31
CA ASN A 107 13.65 -1.72 -18.17
C ASN A 107 13.74 -3.26 -18.28
N ASP A 108 14.74 -3.79 -18.96
CA ASP A 108 14.93 -5.25 -19.04
C ASP A 108 15.47 -5.84 -17.73
N ASP A 109 16.23 -5.04 -16.96
CA ASP A 109 16.82 -5.42 -15.66
C ASP A 109 16.42 -4.48 -14.53
N LEU A 110 15.23 -3.88 -14.66
CA LEU A 110 14.68 -3.00 -13.64
C LEU A 110 14.06 -3.81 -12.50
N PHE A 111 14.43 -3.43 -11.29
CA PHE A 111 13.85 -3.94 -10.06
C PHE A 111 13.34 -2.77 -9.22
N ILE A 112 12.33 -3.04 -8.40
CA ILE A 112 11.84 -2.08 -7.42
C ILE A 112 11.91 -2.63 -6.00
N LYS A 113 11.97 -1.72 -5.05
CA LYS A 113 11.85 -2.02 -3.62
C LYS A 113 10.91 -1.01 -2.98
N VAL A 114 9.90 -1.50 -2.25
CA VAL A 114 8.87 -0.68 -1.59
C VAL A 114 8.96 -0.70 -0.07
N ARG A 115 9.89 -1.49 0.48
CA ARG A 115 10.19 -1.56 1.93
C ARG A 115 11.67 -1.78 2.13
N SER A 116 12.23 -1.21 3.20
CA SER A 116 13.65 -1.38 3.54
C SER A 116 14.07 -2.85 3.68
N THR A 117 13.23 -3.67 4.31
CA THR A 117 13.45 -5.10 4.51
C THR A 117 12.85 -5.98 3.41
N GLY A 118 12.20 -5.39 2.39
CA GLY A 118 11.57 -6.12 1.28
C GLY A 118 12.58 -6.68 0.29
N ARG A 119 12.14 -7.68 -0.48
CA ARG A 119 12.88 -8.18 -1.64
C ARG A 119 12.87 -7.19 -2.80
N LEU A 120 13.82 -7.32 -3.71
CA LEU A 120 13.74 -6.69 -5.02
C LEU A 120 12.71 -7.44 -5.88
N VAL A 121 11.78 -6.69 -6.49
CA VAL A 121 10.74 -7.21 -7.38
C VAL A 121 11.03 -6.73 -8.79
N LYS A 122 11.09 -7.65 -9.75
CA LYS A 122 11.30 -7.30 -11.16
C LYS A 122 10.10 -6.53 -11.69
N ALA A 123 10.35 -5.47 -12.45
CA ALA A 123 9.32 -4.57 -12.91
C ALA A 123 9.71 -3.88 -14.22
N LYS A 124 8.74 -3.23 -14.87
CA LYS A 124 8.95 -2.29 -15.96
C LYS A 124 8.34 -0.95 -15.58
N ALA A 125 9.04 0.13 -15.88
CA ALA A 125 8.57 1.49 -15.63
C ALA A 125 8.34 2.24 -16.94
N ASN A 126 7.24 2.98 -17.00
CA ASN A 126 6.97 3.97 -18.03
C ASN A 126 6.90 5.34 -17.34
N LEU A 127 7.84 6.22 -17.68
CA LEU A 127 8.00 7.50 -17.04
C LEU A 127 7.29 8.59 -17.84
N ASN A 128 6.69 9.54 -17.14
CA ASN A 128 6.10 10.74 -17.72
C ASN A 128 6.45 11.93 -16.82
N ASN A 129 7.49 12.67 -17.17
CA ASN A 129 8.01 13.82 -16.41
C ASN A 129 8.25 13.49 -14.92
N THR A 130 7.31 13.88 -14.05
CA THR A 130 7.40 13.70 -12.59
C THR A 130 6.63 12.49 -12.05
N CYS A 131 6.06 11.69 -12.94
CA CYS A 131 5.21 10.54 -12.61
C CYS A 131 5.74 9.27 -13.29
N ALA A 132 5.39 8.11 -12.74
CA ALA A 132 5.64 6.83 -13.40
C ALA A 132 4.49 5.84 -13.20
N GLU A 133 4.20 5.04 -14.23
CA GLU A 133 3.48 3.79 -14.11
C GLU A 133 4.50 2.67 -14.03
N VAL A 134 4.44 1.86 -12.98
CA VAL A 134 5.32 0.71 -12.79
C VAL A 134 4.50 -0.57 -12.79
N ARG A 135 4.81 -1.47 -13.71
CA ARG A 135 4.20 -2.79 -13.83
C ARG A 135 5.13 -3.83 -13.24
N LEU A 136 4.62 -4.61 -12.31
CA LEU A 136 5.35 -5.71 -11.68
C LEU A 136 5.29 -6.95 -12.56
N ASP A 137 6.38 -7.69 -12.69
CA ASP A 137 6.40 -8.97 -13.41
C ASP A 137 5.62 -10.02 -12.63
N GLU A 138 5.77 -10.02 -11.30
CA GLU A 138 5.02 -10.87 -10.40
C GLU A 138 4.05 -10.06 -9.54
N LEU A 139 2.97 -10.69 -9.10
CA LEU A 139 2.05 -10.10 -8.15
C LEU A 139 2.72 -9.92 -6.78
N GLU A 140 2.61 -8.73 -6.20
CA GLU A 140 3.19 -8.45 -4.89
C GLU A 140 2.11 -7.95 -3.93
N THR A 141 2.27 -8.26 -2.64
CA THR A 141 1.32 -7.85 -1.60
C THR A 141 1.93 -6.81 -0.65
N GLY A 142 1.06 -6.07 0.03
CA GLY A 142 1.47 -5.11 1.05
C GLY A 142 2.11 -3.85 0.46
N ILE A 143 1.77 -3.50 -0.76
CA ILE A 143 2.07 -2.21 -1.38
C ILE A 143 0.87 -1.28 -1.14
N SER A 144 1.13 -0.07 -0.66
CA SER A 144 0.07 0.90 -0.34
C SER A 144 0.49 2.32 -0.75
N PRO A 145 -0.47 3.19 -1.07
CA PRO A 145 -0.20 4.61 -1.24
C PRO A 145 0.50 5.20 -0.01
N GLY A 146 1.39 6.17 -0.24
CA GLY A 146 2.22 6.80 0.80
C GLY A 146 3.57 6.13 1.04
N GLN A 147 3.82 4.95 0.50
CA GLN A 147 5.14 4.30 0.55
C GLN A 147 6.07 4.86 -0.53
N ALA A 148 7.38 4.84 -0.25
CA ALA A 148 8.40 5.08 -1.27
C ALA A 148 8.58 3.82 -2.13
N CYS A 149 8.81 4.02 -3.43
CA CYS A 149 9.25 3.00 -4.35
C CYS A 149 10.61 3.40 -4.91
N VAL A 150 11.61 2.56 -4.73
CA VAL A 150 12.98 2.82 -5.17
C VAL A 150 13.31 1.88 -6.31
N PHE A 151 13.87 2.45 -7.38
CA PHE A 151 14.32 1.74 -8.58
C PHE A 151 15.76 1.26 -8.43
N TYR A 152 16.01 0.05 -8.86
CA TYR A 152 17.32 -0.60 -8.85
C TYR A 152 17.61 -1.30 -10.17
N THR A 153 18.88 -1.41 -10.51
CA THR A 153 19.40 -2.40 -11.47
C THR A 153 20.51 -3.20 -10.82
N LYS A 154 20.70 -4.44 -11.29
CA LYS A 154 21.79 -5.30 -10.83
C LYS A 154 23.01 -5.07 -11.70
N ASN A 155 24.17 -4.99 -11.07
CA ASN A 155 25.46 -4.99 -11.77
C ASN A 155 26.45 -5.95 -11.07
N GLN A 156 27.66 -6.05 -11.59
CA GLN A 156 28.69 -6.93 -11.05
C GLN A 156 29.15 -6.56 -9.60
N LEU A 157 28.91 -5.32 -9.19
CA LEU A 157 29.28 -4.82 -7.87
C LEU A 157 28.12 -4.84 -6.86
N GLY A 158 26.90 -5.23 -7.31
CA GLY A 158 25.70 -5.31 -6.47
C GLY A 158 24.51 -4.53 -7.02
N ASP A 159 23.59 -4.15 -6.16
CA ASP A 159 22.36 -3.44 -6.54
C ASP A 159 22.64 -1.93 -6.63
N LYS A 160 22.51 -1.35 -7.83
CA LYS A 160 22.66 0.09 -8.08
C LYS A 160 21.28 0.76 -7.98
N VAL A 161 21.19 1.84 -7.20
CA VAL A 161 20.00 2.70 -7.11
C VAL A 161 19.92 3.59 -8.35
N LEU A 162 18.76 3.61 -9.01
CA LEU A 162 18.48 4.45 -10.17
C LEU A 162 17.61 5.68 -9.82
N GLY A 163 16.96 5.67 -8.66
CA GLY A 163 16.06 6.72 -8.24
C GLY A 163 14.82 6.16 -7.55
N GLY A 164 13.73 6.94 -7.54
CA GLY A 164 12.48 6.51 -6.96
C GLY A 164 11.43 7.59 -6.92
N GLY A 165 10.29 7.27 -6.28
CA GLY A 165 9.17 8.19 -6.10
C GLY A 165 8.19 7.71 -5.04
N TRP A 166 7.13 8.47 -4.83
CA TRP A 166 6.09 8.15 -3.87
C TRP A 166 4.91 7.46 -4.54
N ILE A 167 4.47 6.34 -3.98
CA ILE A 167 3.29 5.61 -4.45
C ILE A 167 2.05 6.43 -4.11
N VAL A 168 1.26 6.78 -5.13
CA VAL A 168 0.00 7.52 -4.95
C VAL A 168 -1.21 6.67 -5.23
N LYS A 169 -1.04 5.60 -6.01
CA LYS A 169 -2.12 4.68 -6.39
C LYS A 169 -1.55 3.30 -6.65
N THR A 170 -2.35 2.28 -6.39
CA THR A 170 -2.08 0.88 -6.72
C THR A 170 -3.28 0.30 -7.46
N ASP A 171 -3.03 -0.51 -8.48
CA ASP A 171 -4.08 -1.31 -9.13
C ASP A 171 -3.88 -2.77 -8.77
N ASN A 172 -4.90 -3.37 -8.21
CA ASN A 172 -5.05 -4.80 -8.10
C ASN A 172 -6.01 -5.31 -9.20
N ASN A 173 -6.13 -6.63 -9.34
CA ASN A 173 -6.99 -7.21 -10.38
C ASN A 173 -8.49 -6.94 -10.19
N TYR A 174 -8.91 -6.42 -9.04
CA TYR A 174 -10.32 -6.25 -8.67
C TYR A 174 -10.76 -4.78 -8.64
N PHE A 175 -9.83 -3.83 -8.43
CA PHE A 175 -10.15 -2.42 -8.30
C PHE A 175 -9.17 -1.58 -9.11
N SER A 176 -9.62 -1.11 -10.27
CA SER A 176 -9.00 0.02 -10.98
C SER A 176 -9.72 1.28 -10.52
N THR A 177 -9.11 2.03 -9.60
CA THR A 177 -9.67 3.31 -9.10
C THR A 177 -9.03 4.49 -9.80
#